data_31006e69a88b1cbc32e3a4ed86deb103
#
_entry.id   31006e69a88b1cbc32e3a4ed86deb103
#
_cell.length_a   1.000
_cell.length_b   1.000
_cell.length_c   1.000
_cell.angle_alpha   90.00
_cell.angle_beta   90.00
_cell.angle_gamma   90.00
#
_symmetry.space_group_name_H-M   'P 1'
#
loop_
_entity.id
_entity.type
_entity.pdbx_description
1 polymer ?
#
loop_
_entity_poly.entity_id
_entity_poly.type
_entity_poly.pdbx_seq_one_letter_code
_entity_poly.pdbx_strand_id
1 'polypeptide(L)'
;MAIWFLLLLLLLAAVALLVGRRARLHRRTPQLQGRTLFNLGTGDIVQHDGRDWVVEDRLLYDDDGFQWLEYLLRDGREGRWLSVCEDDWLEVSWLEDVPASELEGLTADFPAHLRCRGQLYHLKETGRASVTAAARVMNRRLTGCRYGDYEGADGRVLSLERWEEGRDPGPPELSLGVRIDPAAPLLLPGDGRSVYR
;
A
#
# COMPACT_ATOMS: atom_id res chain seq x y z
N MET A 1 -31.86 -48.46 -29.41
CA MET A 1 -32.09 -47.40 -28.41
C MET A 1 -30.83 -47.08 -27.60
N ALA A 2 -30.04 -48.02 -27.10
CA ALA A 2 -28.83 -47.80 -26.31
C ALA A 2 -27.74 -46.96 -27.02
N ILE A 3 -27.52 -47.14 -28.34
CA ILE A 3 -26.49 -46.41 -29.11
C ILE A 3 -26.80 -44.92 -29.17
N TRP A 4 -28.04 -44.52 -29.34
CA TRP A 4 -28.43 -43.10 -29.39
C TRP A 4 -28.26 -42.41 -28.04
N PHE A 5 -28.46 -43.13 -26.93
CA PHE A 5 -28.24 -42.63 -25.58
C PHE A 5 -26.77 -42.39 -25.29
N LEU A 6 -25.90 -43.29 -25.79
CA LEU A 6 -24.46 -43.17 -25.67
C LEU A 6 -23.90 -42.00 -26.48
N LEU A 7 -24.40 -41.80 -27.72
CA LEU A 7 -24.04 -40.66 -28.51
C LEU A 7 -24.45 -39.32 -27.94
N LEU A 8 -25.62 -39.25 -27.31
CA LEU A 8 -26.11 -38.07 -26.62
C LEU A 8 -25.23 -37.70 -25.38
N LEU A 9 -24.81 -38.70 -24.60
CA LEU A 9 -23.91 -38.52 -23.48
C LEU A 9 -22.54 -38.01 -23.88
N LEU A 10 -21.97 -38.54 -24.98
CA LEU A 10 -20.70 -38.08 -25.54
C LEU A 10 -20.79 -36.65 -26.05
N LEU A 11 -21.90 -36.27 -26.68
CA LEU A 11 -22.13 -34.91 -27.14
C LEU A 11 -22.22 -33.93 -25.96
N LEU A 12 -22.95 -34.27 -24.92
CA LEU A 12 -23.07 -33.44 -23.70
C LEU A 12 -21.73 -33.28 -23.01
N ALA A 13 -20.93 -34.34 -22.91
CA ALA A 13 -19.58 -34.29 -22.37
C ALA A 13 -18.65 -33.38 -23.18
N ALA A 14 -18.72 -33.46 -24.50
CA ALA A 14 -17.93 -32.62 -25.42
C ALA A 14 -18.33 -31.12 -25.28
N VAL A 15 -19.64 -30.83 -25.18
CA VAL A 15 -20.16 -29.48 -24.98
C VAL A 15 -19.71 -28.93 -23.62
N ALA A 16 -19.81 -29.74 -22.55
CA ALA A 16 -19.36 -29.35 -21.20
C ALA A 16 -17.84 -29.05 -21.16
N LEU A 17 -17.04 -29.87 -21.86
CA LEU A 17 -15.59 -29.63 -22.03
C LEU A 17 -15.27 -28.35 -22.80
N LEU A 18 -16.01 -28.08 -23.89
CA LEU A 18 -15.84 -26.86 -24.67
C LEU A 18 -16.25 -25.61 -23.92
N VAL A 19 -17.38 -25.67 -23.17
CA VAL A 19 -17.83 -24.55 -22.30
C VAL A 19 -16.85 -24.34 -21.15
N GLY A 20 -16.38 -25.42 -20.51
CA GLY A 20 -15.37 -25.34 -19.45
C GLY A 20 -14.03 -24.77 -19.94
N ARG A 21 -13.57 -25.13 -21.16
CA ARG A 21 -12.38 -24.54 -21.78
C ARG A 21 -12.58 -23.07 -22.13
N ARG A 22 -13.72 -22.67 -22.70
CA ARG A 22 -14.04 -21.27 -22.97
C ARG A 22 -14.12 -20.44 -21.68
N ALA A 23 -14.75 -20.96 -20.63
CA ALA A 23 -14.81 -20.29 -19.33
C ALA A 23 -13.41 -20.11 -18.70
N ARG A 24 -12.50 -21.08 -18.88
CA ARG A 24 -11.10 -20.97 -18.42
C ARG A 24 -10.29 -19.97 -19.24
N LEU A 25 -10.52 -19.88 -20.55
CA LEU A 25 -9.88 -18.91 -21.44
C LEU A 25 -10.38 -17.48 -21.15
N HIS A 26 -11.67 -17.29 -20.88
CA HIS A 26 -12.23 -15.97 -20.50
C HIS A 26 -11.78 -15.51 -19.09
N ARG A 27 -11.39 -16.43 -18.19
CA ARG A 27 -10.84 -16.07 -16.87
C ARG A 27 -9.37 -15.65 -16.92
N ARG A 28 -8.72 -15.68 -18.08
CA ARG A 28 -7.29 -15.42 -18.21
C ARG A 28 -6.91 -14.22 -19.07
N THR A 29 -7.85 -13.36 -19.41
CA THR A 29 -7.49 -12.02 -19.85
C THR A 29 -7.55 -11.14 -18.61
N PRO A 30 -6.43 -10.75 -17.98
CA PRO A 30 -6.44 -9.60 -17.11
C PRO A 30 -6.90 -8.47 -18.03
N GLN A 31 -8.08 -7.91 -17.82
CA GLN A 31 -8.35 -6.59 -18.33
C GLN A 31 -7.17 -5.75 -17.85
N LEU A 32 -6.41 -5.20 -18.77
CA LEU A 32 -5.43 -4.15 -18.53
C LEU A 32 -6.20 -2.91 -18.08
N GLN A 33 -6.81 -2.98 -16.91
CA GLN A 33 -7.23 -1.78 -16.21
C GLN A 33 -5.92 -1.07 -15.88
N GLY A 34 -5.74 0.12 -16.42
CA GLY A 34 -4.59 0.96 -16.12
C GLY A 34 -4.43 1.03 -14.59
N ARG A 35 -3.21 0.99 -14.10
CA ARG A 35 -2.95 1.21 -12.68
C ARG A 35 -3.22 2.66 -12.34
N THR A 36 -3.79 2.85 -11.17
CA THR A 36 -4.02 4.15 -10.55
C THR A 36 -3.41 4.14 -9.15
N LEU A 37 -3.22 5.29 -8.55
CA LEU A 37 -2.75 5.43 -7.17
C LEU A 37 -3.63 4.68 -6.15
N PHE A 38 -4.88 4.37 -6.49
CA PHE A 38 -5.84 3.71 -5.60
C PHE A 38 -5.96 2.18 -5.80
N ASN A 39 -5.37 1.62 -6.87
CA ASN A 39 -5.56 0.21 -7.20
C ASN A 39 -4.26 -0.59 -7.40
N LEU A 40 -3.12 -0.06 -6.95
CA LEU A 40 -1.87 -0.81 -6.97
C LEU A 40 -1.99 -2.08 -6.13
N GLY A 41 -1.39 -3.15 -6.61
CA GLY A 41 -1.32 -4.43 -5.94
C GLY A 41 0.11 -4.96 -5.87
N THR A 42 0.34 -5.98 -5.05
CA THR A 42 1.65 -6.62 -4.94
C THR A 42 2.19 -7.04 -6.30
N GLY A 43 3.45 -6.71 -6.57
CA GLY A 43 4.13 -6.98 -7.83
C GLY A 43 3.95 -5.91 -8.91
N ASP A 44 3.07 -4.92 -8.72
CA ASP A 44 3.00 -3.76 -9.60
C ASP A 44 4.26 -2.90 -9.45
N ILE A 45 4.54 -2.09 -10.45
CA ILE A 45 5.75 -1.27 -10.50
C ILE A 45 5.36 0.21 -10.46
N VAL A 46 6.02 0.94 -9.59
CA VAL A 46 5.98 2.41 -9.50
C VAL A 46 7.33 2.94 -9.97
N GLN A 47 7.36 3.63 -11.13
CA GLN A 47 8.57 4.30 -11.59
C GLN A 47 8.58 5.73 -11.05
N HIS A 48 9.61 6.08 -10.29
CA HIS A 48 9.80 7.41 -9.73
C HIS A 48 11.29 7.73 -9.63
N ASP A 49 11.66 8.96 -9.97
CA ASP A 49 13.06 9.45 -9.99
C ASP A 49 14.05 8.53 -10.74
N GLY A 50 13.58 7.98 -11.89
CA GLY A 50 14.39 7.12 -12.76
C GLY A 50 14.64 5.72 -12.21
N ARG A 51 13.89 5.28 -11.19
CA ARG A 51 13.98 3.96 -10.57
C ARG A 51 12.64 3.23 -10.65
N ASP A 52 12.72 1.90 -10.65
CA ASP A 52 11.58 0.99 -10.64
C ASP A 52 11.41 0.42 -9.24
N TRP A 53 10.27 0.68 -8.63
CA TRP A 53 9.92 0.20 -7.30
C TRP A 53 8.80 -0.83 -7.39
N VAL A 54 9.01 -2.01 -6.84
CA VAL A 54 8.01 -3.07 -6.81
C VAL A 54 7.14 -2.89 -5.58
N VAL A 55 5.81 -2.91 -5.77
CA VAL A 55 4.85 -2.91 -4.67
C VAL A 55 4.92 -4.25 -3.92
N GLU A 56 5.28 -4.22 -2.66
CA GLU A 56 5.36 -5.39 -1.78
C GLU A 56 4.08 -5.61 -0.97
N ASP A 57 3.52 -4.53 -0.46
CA ASP A 57 2.29 -4.54 0.32
C ASP A 57 1.47 -3.28 0.11
N ARG A 58 0.20 -3.35 0.50
CA ARG A 58 -0.73 -2.24 0.52
C ARG A 58 -1.44 -2.23 1.87
N LEU A 59 -1.31 -1.14 2.59
CA LEU A 59 -2.03 -0.87 3.82
C LEU A 59 -3.22 0.05 3.50
N LEU A 60 -4.39 -0.30 4.01
CA LEU A 60 -5.55 0.56 4.03
C LEU A 60 -5.78 0.99 5.47
N TYR A 61 -5.75 2.28 5.70
CA TYR A 61 -6.06 2.92 6.97
C TYR A 61 -7.49 3.44 6.94
N ASP A 62 -8.16 3.39 8.08
CA ASP A 62 -9.52 3.89 8.27
C ASP A 62 -9.63 4.54 9.66
N ASP A 63 -9.82 5.85 9.70
CA ASP A 63 -10.09 6.64 10.89
C ASP A 63 -11.52 7.19 10.82
N ASP A 64 -12.46 6.49 11.45
CA ASP A 64 -13.88 6.82 11.49
C ASP A 64 -14.52 7.09 10.11
N GLY A 65 -14.07 6.36 9.08
CA GLY A 65 -14.57 6.45 7.71
C GLY A 65 -13.73 7.32 6.78
N PHE A 66 -12.75 8.06 7.29
CA PHE A 66 -11.72 8.69 6.48
C PHE A 66 -10.65 7.66 6.15
N GLN A 67 -10.38 7.45 4.85
CA GLN A 67 -9.51 6.36 4.40
C GLN A 67 -8.34 6.87 3.58
N TRP A 68 -7.17 6.29 3.81
CA TRP A 68 -5.99 6.47 2.97
C TRP A 68 -5.25 5.18 2.73
N LEU A 69 -4.35 5.18 1.76
CA LEU A 69 -3.57 4.04 1.34
C LEU A 69 -2.08 4.30 1.52
N GLU A 70 -1.36 3.26 1.93
CA GLU A 70 0.09 3.25 1.90
C GLU A 70 0.60 2.01 1.19
N TYR A 71 1.56 2.21 0.30
CA TYR A 71 2.19 1.15 -0.46
C TYR A 71 3.64 1.01 -0.02
N LEU A 72 3.99 -0.17 0.49
CA LEU A 72 5.38 -0.54 0.70
C LEU A 72 6.01 -0.88 -0.65
N LEU A 73 7.02 -0.14 -1.01
CA LEU A 73 7.74 -0.25 -2.28
C LEU A 73 9.18 -0.72 -2.02
N ARG A 74 9.72 -1.54 -2.94
CA ARG A 74 11.11 -2.00 -2.85
C ARG A 74 11.83 -1.91 -4.19
N ASP A 75 13.12 -1.49 -4.08
CA ASP A 75 14.12 -1.64 -5.12
C ASP A 75 15.39 -2.21 -4.48
N GLY A 76 15.68 -3.49 -4.71
CA GLY A 76 16.75 -4.22 -4.05
C GLY A 76 16.56 -4.28 -2.53
N ARG A 77 17.47 -3.63 -1.79
CA ARG A 77 17.42 -3.56 -0.32
C ARG A 77 16.75 -2.29 0.20
N GLU A 78 16.48 -1.34 -0.67
CA GLU A 78 15.86 -0.08 -0.29
C GLU A 78 14.35 -0.22 -0.22
N GLY A 79 13.75 0.42 0.78
CA GLY A 79 12.31 0.54 0.96
C GLY A 79 11.86 1.98 0.82
N ARG A 80 10.63 2.15 0.33
CA ARG A 80 9.92 3.45 0.32
C ARG A 80 8.46 3.20 0.62
N TRP A 81 7.82 4.24 1.09
CA TRP A 81 6.37 4.29 1.22
C TRP A 81 5.81 5.31 0.25
N LEU A 82 4.76 4.93 -0.44
CA LEU A 82 3.91 5.82 -1.22
C LEU A 82 2.59 5.96 -0.48
N SER A 83 2.42 7.10 0.19
CA SER A 83 1.18 7.43 0.88
C SER A 83 0.25 8.18 -0.07
N VAL A 84 -1.02 7.79 -0.11
CA VAL A 84 -2.04 8.33 -1.00
C VAL A 84 -3.30 8.63 -0.19
N CYS A 85 -3.64 9.88 -0.09
CA CYS A 85 -4.80 10.40 0.63
C CYS A 85 -5.62 11.29 -0.29
N GLU A 86 -6.94 11.16 -0.29
CA GLU A 86 -7.86 12.02 -1.03
C GLU A 86 -8.98 12.49 -0.09
N ASP A 87 -9.01 13.79 0.15
CA ASP A 87 -10.08 14.49 0.83
C ASP A 87 -10.64 15.55 -0.13
N ASP A 88 -10.39 16.83 0.12
CA ASP A 88 -10.74 17.92 -0.80
C ASP A 88 -9.85 17.91 -2.07
N TRP A 89 -8.64 17.39 -1.95
CA TRP A 89 -7.68 17.20 -3.04
C TRP A 89 -6.85 15.93 -2.81
N LEU A 90 -6.22 15.45 -3.89
CA LEU A 90 -5.34 14.29 -3.85
C LEU A 90 -3.96 14.69 -3.34
N GLU A 91 -3.56 14.16 -2.18
CA GLU A 91 -2.21 14.28 -1.63
C GLU A 91 -1.45 12.97 -1.83
N VAL A 92 -0.22 13.08 -2.33
CA VAL A 92 0.68 11.95 -2.50
C VAL A 92 2.01 12.27 -1.87
N SER A 93 2.50 11.37 -1.01
CA SER A 93 3.78 11.55 -0.32
C SER A 93 4.72 10.39 -0.62
N TRP A 94 5.98 10.71 -0.84
CA TRP A 94 7.07 9.76 -1.04
C TRP A 94 7.95 9.73 0.19
N LEU A 95 7.97 8.61 0.91
CA LEU A 95 8.53 8.53 2.25
C LEU A 95 9.59 7.43 2.35
N GLU A 96 10.49 7.57 3.32
CA GLU A 96 11.44 6.55 3.75
C GLU A 96 11.33 6.32 5.25
N ASP A 97 11.60 5.09 5.70
CA ASP A 97 11.68 4.78 7.13
C ASP A 97 12.90 5.48 7.74
N VAL A 98 12.71 6.06 8.91
CA VAL A 98 13.75 6.77 9.66
C VAL A 98 13.85 6.17 11.06
N PRO A 99 15.06 5.89 11.56
CA PRO A 99 15.24 5.44 12.93
C PRO A 99 14.70 6.47 13.94
N ALA A 100 13.97 6.01 14.95
CA ALA A 100 13.43 6.87 16.00
C ALA A 100 14.52 7.68 16.74
N SER A 101 15.79 7.24 16.69
CA SER A 101 16.94 7.95 17.26
C SER A 101 17.28 9.26 16.55
N GLU A 102 16.77 9.45 15.32
CA GLU A 102 16.96 10.71 14.57
C GLU A 102 15.92 11.78 14.93
N LEU A 103 14.96 11.45 15.78
CA LEU A 103 13.90 12.33 16.22
C LEU A 103 14.27 13.05 17.50
N GLU A 104 14.16 14.35 17.51
CA GLU A 104 14.33 15.20 18.68
C GLU A 104 12.98 15.76 19.15
N GLY A 105 12.79 15.83 20.46
CA GLY A 105 11.58 16.43 21.04
C GLY A 105 10.41 15.48 21.26
N LEU A 106 10.60 14.19 21.09
CA LEU A 106 9.57 13.19 21.39
C LEU A 106 9.49 12.96 22.91
N THR A 107 8.73 13.81 23.60
CA THR A 107 8.58 13.77 25.07
C THR A 107 7.28 13.12 25.53
N ALA A 108 6.29 13.06 24.65
CA ALA A 108 4.96 12.49 24.88
C ALA A 108 4.46 11.87 23.58
N ASP A 109 3.15 11.62 23.48
CA ASP A 109 2.57 10.94 22.32
C ASP A 109 2.86 11.66 20.99
N PHE A 110 2.21 12.82 20.77
CA PHE A 110 2.34 13.59 19.54
C PHE A 110 2.52 15.08 19.89
N PRO A 111 3.76 15.53 20.12
CA PRO A 111 4.00 16.93 20.47
C PRO A 111 3.72 17.85 19.29
N ALA A 112 3.38 19.11 19.57
CA ALA A 112 3.07 20.11 18.56
C ALA A 112 4.21 20.35 17.56
N HIS A 113 5.45 20.05 17.97
CA HIS A 113 6.65 20.25 17.13
C HIS A 113 7.64 19.11 17.35
N LEU A 114 8.26 18.67 16.26
CA LEU A 114 9.34 17.69 16.25
C LEU A 114 10.49 18.19 15.39
N ARG A 115 11.71 17.77 15.73
CA ARG A 115 12.86 17.96 14.86
C ARG A 115 13.39 16.61 14.37
N CYS A 116 13.64 16.52 13.09
CA CYS A 116 14.28 15.37 12.48
C CYS A 116 15.29 15.84 11.45
N ARG A 117 16.51 15.31 11.50
CA ARG A 117 17.61 15.70 10.60
C ARG A 117 17.82 17.22 10.52
N GLY A 118 17.69 17.91 11.66
CA GLY A 118 17.84 19.36 11.75
C GLY A 118 16.69 20.20 11.18
N GLN A 119 15.63 19.57 10.66
CA GLN A 119 14.44 20.25 10.16
C GLN A 119 13.35 20.28 11.24
N LEU A 120 12.57 21.35 11.27
CA LEU A 120 11.42 21.50 12.15
C LEU A 120 10.15 21.09 11.43
N TYR A 121 9.34 20.30 12.13
CA TYR A 121 8.03 19.82 11.67
C TYR A 121 6.97 20.23 12.67
N HIS A 122 5.81 20.66 12.19
CA HIS A 122 4.65 21.07 12.96
C HIS A 122 3.55 20.02 12.83
N LEU A 123 2.92 19.65 13.95
CA LEU A 123 1.79 18.75 13.95
C LEU A 123 0.64 19.34 13.12
N LYS A 124 0.21 18.63 12.09
CA LYS A 124 -0.96 18.94 11.25
C LYS A 124 -2.19 18.23 11.80
N GLU A 125 -2.04 16.93 12.03
CA GLU A 125 -3.13 16.07 12.41
C GLU A 125 -2.66 14.94 13.31
N THR A 126 -3.57 14.38 14.11
CA THR A 126 -3.36 13.18 14.91
C THR A 126 -4.67 12.44 15.10
N GLY A 127 -4.63 11.13 15.07
CA GLY A 127 -5.81 10.29 15.17
C GLY A 127 -5.49 8.85 15.53
N ARG A 128 -6.48 8.00 15.30
CA ARG A 128 -6.40 6.56 15.51
C ARG A 128 -7.09 5.84 14.36
N ALA A 129 -6.33 5.08 13.59
CA ALA A 129 -6.85 4.33 12.47
C ALA A 129 -6.84 2.82 12.71
N SER A 130 -7.83 2.13 12.19
CA SER A 130 -7.75 0.70 11.93
C SER A 130 -6.95 0.46 10.65
N VAL A 131 -6.16 -0.62 10.61
CA VAL A 131 -5.28 -0.89 9.47
C VAL A 131 -5.45 -2.30 8.94
N THR A 132 -5.59 -2.41 7.63
CA THR A 132 -5.70 -3.69 6.91
C THR A 132 -4.60 -3.81 5.87
N ALA A 133 -3.79 -4.88 5.95
CA ALA A 133 -2.75 -5.19 4.97
C ALA A 133 -3.25 -6.16 3.90
N ALA A 134 -2.86 -5.95 2.64
CA ALA A 134 -3.18 -6.84 1.52
C ALA A 134 -2.28 -8.07 1.48
N ALA A 135 -0.98 -7.88 1.80
CA ALA A 135 -0.02 -8.97 1.81
C ALA A 135 0.65 -9.04 3.16
N ARG A 136 0.72 -9.92 3.95
CA ARG A 136 1.32 -9.99 5.30
C ARG A 136 2.85 -9.93 5.28
N VAL A 137 3.42 -9.04 4.48
CA VAL A 137 4.88 -8.91 4.34
C VAL A 137 5.52 -8.48 5.65
N MET A 138 4.85 -7.61 6.40
CA MET A 138 5.35 -7.09 7.67
C MET A 138 5.25 -8.09 8.83
N ASN A 139 4.70 -9.29 8.61
CA ASN A 139 4.52 -10.35 9.62
C ASN A 139 3.89 -9.88 10.94
N ARG A 140 3.10 -8.81 10.90
CA ARG A 140 2.40 -8.20 12.04
C ARG A 140 0.89 -8.43 11.92
N ARG A 141 0.23 -8.59 13.06
CA ARG A 141 -1.23 -8.42 13.14
C ARG A 141 -1.50 -6.92 13.25
N LEU A 142 -1.57 -6.25 12.11
CA LEU A 142 -1.96 -4.85 12.05
C LEU A 142 -3.44 -4.75 12.43
N THR A 143 -3.74 -4.23 13.60
CA THR A 143 -5.12 -4.04 14.08
C THR A 143 -5.48 -2.57 14.18
N GLY A 144 -4.51 -1.73 14.44
CA GLY A 144 -4.68 -0.29 14.52
C GLY A 144 -3.39 0.41 14.89
N CYS A 145 -3.35 1.69 14.62
CA CYS A 145 -2.28 2.57 15.04
C CYS A 145 -2.84 3.91 15.52
N ARG A 146 -2.10 4.56 16.39
CA ARG A 146 -2.23 5.99 16.65
C ARG A 146 -1.20 6.70 15.79
N TYR A 147 -1.60 7.74 15.10
CA TYR A 147 -0.75 8.45 14.16
C TYR A 147 -0.68 9.94 14.46
N GLY A 148 0.39 10.56 14.01
CA GLY A 148 0.56 12.00 13.99
C GLY A 148 1.30 12.40 12.73
N ASP A 149 0.67 13.25 11.93
CA ASP A 149 1.20 13.77 10.68
C ASP A 149 1.71 15.18 10.88
N TYR A 150 2.91 15.41 10.40
CA TYR A 150 3.64 16.66 10.59
C TYR A 150 4.07 17.24 9.25
N GLU A 151 4.06 18.55 9.18
CA GLU A 151 4.51 19.30 8.02
C GLU A 151 5.75 20.13 8.33
N GLY A 152 6.73 20.07 7.44
CA GLY A 152 7.90 20.91 7.42
C GLY A 152 7.87 21.92 6.27
N ALA A 153 8.94 22.67 6.11
CA ALA A 153 9.10 23.58 4.97
C ALA A 153 9.21 22.79 3.64
N ASP A 154 8.89 23.46 2.52
CA ASP A 154 9.11 22.96 1.15
C ASP A 154 8.42 21.61 0.86
N GLY A 155 7.21 21.41 1.39
CA GLY A 155 6.43 20.19 1.17
C GLY A 155 6.97 18.95 1.90
N ARG A 156 7.87 19.13 2.87
CA ARG A 156 8.36 18.05 3.71
C ARG A 156 7.27 17.53 4.62
N VAL A 157 7.23 16.23 4.79
CA VAL A 157 6.28 15.55 5.67
C VAL A 157 7.03 14.56 6.56
N LEU A 158 6.51 14.37 7.77
CA LEU A 158 6.94 13.36 8.71
C LEU A 158 5.69 12.70 9.27
N SER A 159 5.59 11.37 9.18
CA SER A 159 4.56 10.58 9.82
C SER A 159 5.16 9.83 11.01
N LEU A 160 4.47 9.86 12.13
CA LEU A 160 4.81 9.17 13.36
C LEU A 160 3.69 8.21 13.71
N GLU A 161 3.98 6.93 13.73
CA GLU A 161 3.01 5.89 14.03
C GLU A 161 3.36 5.12 15.31
N ARG A 162 2.34 4.81 16.10
CA ARG A 162 2.40 3.93 17.27
C ARG A 162 1.43 2.79 17.10
N TRP A 163 1.95 1.65 16.77
CA TRP A 163 1.17 0.43 16.54
C TRP A 163 0.62 -0.15 17.82
N GLU A 164 -0.63 -0.56 17.79
CA GLU A 164 -1.31 -1.20 18.89
C GLU A 164 -1.10 -2.73 18.82
N GLU A 165 0.04 -3.20 19.32
CA GLU A 165 0.36 -4.63 19.42
C GLU A 165 0.33 -5.07 20.88
N GLY A 166 -0.72 -5.80 21.28
CA GLY A 166 -0.81 -6.36 22.64
C GLY A 166 -1.03 -5.30 23.74
N ARG A 167 -0.34 -5.47 24.89
CA ARG A 167 -0.49 -4.59 26.08
C ARG A 167 0.44 -3.38 26.08
N ASP A 168 1.58 -3.48 25.41
CA ASP A 168 2.55 -2.39 25.32
C ASP A 168 2.66 -1.92 23.86
N PRO A 169 2.48 -0.62 23.59
CA PRO A 169 2.78 -0.08 22.28
C PRO A 169 4.28 -0.26 22.00
N GLY A 170 4.62 -0.76 20.81
CA GLY A 170 5.99 -0.84 20.34
C GLY A 170 6.66 0.56 20.25
N PRO A 171 7.95 0.62 19.92
CA PRO A 171 8.61 1.89 19.63
C PRO A 171 7.87 2.59 18.48
N PRO A 172 7.88 3.94 18.45
CA PRO A 172 7.28 4.67 17.35
C PRO A 172 8.00 4.35 16.04
N GLU A 173 7.23 4.19 14.99
CA GLU A 173 7.74 4.11 13.61
C GLU A 173 7.65 5.50 12.98
N LEU A 174 8.67 5.86 12.24
CA LEU A 174 8.78 7.16 11.60
C LEU A 174 8.99 6.99 10.12
N SER A 175 8.24 7.75 9.35
CA SER A 175 8.45 7.92 7.93
C SER A 175 8.67 9.39 7.61
N LEU A 176 9.69 9.68 6.82
CA LEU A 176 10.10 11.03 6.45
C LEU A 176 10.16 11.17 4.94
N GLY A 177 9.71 12.29 4.41
CA GLY A 177 9.79 12.51 2.97
C GLY A 177 9.21 13.83 2.50
N VAL A 178 8.64 13.80 1.31
CA VAL A 178 8.09 14.98 0.65
C VAL A 178 6.77 14.67 -0.04
N ARG A 179 5.90 15.67 -0.15
CA ARG A 179 4.78 15.61 -1.07
C ARG A 179 5.30 15.69 -2.49
N ILE A 180 4.72 14.87 -3.35
CA ILE A 180 5.04 14.82 -4.78
C ILE A 180 3.80 15.14 -5.62
N ASP A 181 4.02 15.54 -6.87
CA ASP A 181 2.93 15.66 -7.83
C ASP A 181 2.28 14.26 -8.04
N PRO A 182 0.97 14.10 -7.87
CA PRO A 182 0.28 12.84 -8.12
C PRO A 182 0.53 12.25 -9.52
N ALA A 183 0.88 13.07 -10.50
CA ALA A 183 1.21 12.64 -11.85
C ALA A 183 2.70 12.26 -12.04
N ALA A 184 3.55 12.48 -11.04
CA ALA A 184 4.99 12.20 -11.15
C ALA A 184 5.31 10.70 -11.28
N PRO A 185 4.70 9.77 -10.51
CA PRO A 185 5.00 8.36 -10.65
C PRO A 185 4.28 7.74 -11.85
N LEU A 186 5.01 6.96 -12.67
CA LEU A 186 4.43 6.11 -13.70
C LEU A 186 4.07 4.76 -13.08
N LEU A 187 2.82 4.35 -13.24
CA LEU A 187 2.27 3.15 -12.62
C LEU A 187 2.11 2.04 -13.67
N LEU A 188 2.76 0.91 -13.46
CA LEU A 188 2.78 -0.21 -14.41
C LEU A 188 2.21 -1.48 -13.74
N PRO A 189 1.38 -2.25 -14.46
CA PRO A 189 0.88 -3.50 -13.94
C PRO A 189 2.00 -4.54 -13.85
N GLY A 190 2.06 -5.26 -12.73
CA GLY A 190 2.93 -6.40 -12.54
C GLY A 190 2.20 -7.73 -12.73
N ASP A 191 2.90 -8.82 -12.40
CA ASP A 191 2.38 -10.18 -12.51
C ASP A 191 1.63 -10.67 -11.26
N GLY A 192 1.46 -9.82 -10.27
CA GLY A 192 0.82 -10.12 -8.99
C GLY A 192 1.74 -10.83 -7.99
N ARG A 193 3.06 -10.84 -8.24
CA ARG A 193 4.05 -11.48 -7.40
C ARG A 193 5.14 -10.49 -6.99
N SER A 194 5.52 -10.55 -5.73
CA SER A 194 6.73 -9.88 -5.29
C SER A 194 7.97 -10.63 -5.80
N VAL A 195 8.98 -9.88 -6.25
CA VAL A 195 10.29 -10.43 -6.64
C VAL A 195 11.27 -10.51 -5.47
N TYR A 196 10.89 -10.01 -4.30
CA TYR A 196 11.74 -9.90 -3.11
C TYR A 196 11.33 -10.84 -1.97
N ARG A 197 10.46 -11.80 -2.25
CA ARG A 197 10.04 -12.86 -1.32
C ARG A 197 10.94 -14.07 -1.39
#